data_4ba3933257091912b810abffda791995
#
_entry.id   4ba3933257091912b810abffda791995
#
_cell.length_a   1.000
_cell.length_b   1.000
_cell.length_c   1.000
_cell.angle_alpha   90.00
_cell.angle_beta   90.00
_cell.angle_gamma   90.00
#
_symmetry.space_group_name_H-M   'P 1'
#
loop_
_entity.id
_entity.type
_entity.pdbx_description
1 polymer ?
#
loop_
_entity_poly.entity_id
_entity_poly.type
_entity_poly.pdbx_seq_one_letter_code
_entity_poly.pdbx_strand_id
1 'polypeptide(L)'
;MINKIKSFFKNHIIDLSIAIIMVFFTALMHWVGIFDFLELKTYDYRFHTVRGPLTGWRASDSTIIKKGTDVVLVEVDDESWRLLKDNKVPWPYPRGDIWAKVVDNLSKAGANVIAFDIQFDSPDARSEYLRSVSGNLPPEFNQYLPGHGDILLAESIKNAMENGTKIVMDVKMVREPTRIPPNYIAYPVQEIMDVKPETGLINDMLDTDGFSRQYSIAGYMEHEPDVAYLTLGMKCAKEYLNISDDAVPIWDGDNRIFNFGGLKIKSYGRTNNFLVNYYGPPSGYKFPGDENIKPWGTFPRFSLAQILDTKDYDMPEDIDWMSQFLPGEIPDWINSIESQEERDEMMEMMGFGSAFDITQSPFYNKVVIVGVSVEVLHDVKSTPFYNYMGLSQLTPGMETHANAIQTIIHSNYINVFGGKTTRYLAEGASYPISNILLIFFLCMIAYIFLTVTELHPVIAGLFIFSECLIYYAISMGLFANDYWWFLKSIISDMLPSSLNEKFYTNLQVALPGLGESYIMPIVAPIAGIILTYSSNIIYQFLHEKQDKKFLRETFG
;
A
#
# COMPACT_ATOMS: atom_id res chain seq x y z
N MET A 1 23.46 1.19 -51.47
CA MET A 1 22.65 1.18 -50.23
C MET A 1 21.87 2.49 -50.10
N ILE A 2 22.48 3.67 -50.09
CA ILE A 2 21.82 4.99 -49.93
C ILE A 2 20.72 5.24 -50.97
N ASN A 3 20.96 4.89 -52.26
CA ASN A 3 19.98 5.11 -53.32
C ASN A 3 18.75 4.18 -53.20
N LYS A 4 18.90 2.96 -52.68
CA LYS A 4 17.77 2.08 -52.39
C LYS A 4 16.94 2.60 -51.22
N ILE A 5 17.58 3.15 -50.19
CA ILE A 5 16.92 3.77 -49.05
C ILE A 5 16.15 5.03 -49.51
N LYS A 6 16.75 5.90 -50.34
CA LYS A 6 16.06 7.08 -50.88
C LYS A 6 14.86 6.71 -51.77
N SER A 7 14.97 5.67 -52.57
CA SER A 7 13.85 5.19 -53.40
C SER A 7 12.73 4.62 -52.53
N PHE A 8 13.05 3.86 -51.51
CA PHE A 8 12.10 3.33 -50.57
C PHE A 8 11.28 4.43 -49.89
N PHE A 9 11.95 5.40 -49.27
CA PHE A 9 11.27 6.54 -48.62
C PHE A 9 10.44 7.38 -49.61
N LYS A 10 10.87 7.51 -50.83
CA LYS A 10 10.10 8.24 -51.85
C LYS A 10 8.80 7.54 -52.20
N ASN A 11 8.80 6.22 -52.26
CA ASN A 11 7.62 5.44 -52.60
C ASN A 11 6.62 5.33 -51.44
N HIS A 12 7.09 5.38 -50.18
CA HIS A 12 6.27 5.20 -48.96
C HIS A 12 6.13 6.49 -48.13
N ILE A 13 6.34 7.67 -48.73
CA ILE A 13 6.33 8.96 -48.01
C ILE A 13 4.97 9.25 -47.39
N ILE A 14 3.88 8.85 -48.04
CA ILE A 14 2.51 9.08 -47.55
C ILE A 14 2.22 8.17 -46.39
N ASP A 15 2.54 6.88 -46.52
CA ASP A 15 2.35 5.90 -45.42
C ASP A 15 3.16 6.30 -44.18
N LEU A 16 4.41 6.79 -44.40
CA LEU A 16 5.25 7.30 -43.31
C LEU A 16 4.64 8.56 -42.67
N SER A 17 4.10 9.44 -43.50
CA SER A 17 3.45 10.67 -43.00
C SER A 17 2.22 10.33 -42.14
N ILE A 18 1.42 9.36 -42.56
CA ILE A 18 0.28 8.86 -41.81
C ILE A 18 0.75 8.30 -40.47
N ALA A 19 1.78 7.44 -40.46
CA ALA A 19 2.33 6.87 -39.22
C ALA A 19 2.80 7.96 -38.26
N ILE A 20 3.54 8.96 -38.75
CA ILE A 20 4.02 10.10 -37.95
C ILE A 20 2.84 10.92 -37.40
N ILE A 21 1.81 11.19 -38.19
CA ILE A 21 0.61 11.89 -37.75
C ILE A 21 -0.09 11.09 -36.62
N MET A 22 -0.19 9.78 -36.75
CA MET A 22 -0.81 8.93 -35.72
C MET A 22 0.02 8.88 -34.44
N VAL A 23 1.35 8.89 -34.55
CA VAL A 23 2.24 9.03 -33.38
C VAL A 23 1.97 10.35 -32.65
N PHE A 24 1.98 11.48 -33.37
CA PHE A 24 1.71 12.79 -32.77
C PHE A 24 0.32 12.88 -32.17
N PHE A 25 -0.68 12.36 -32.86
CA PHE A 25 -2.06 12.32 -32.38
C PHE A 25 -2.17 11.52 -31.07
N THR A 26 -1.61 10.30 -31.06
CA THR A 26 -1.65 9.43 -29.87
C THR A 26 -0.85 10.03 -28.70
N ALA A 27 0.33 10.60 -29.00
CA ALA A 27 1.15 11.26 -27.99
C ALA A 27 0.45 12.48 -27.39
N LEU A 28 -0.25 13.27 -28.22
CA LEU A 28 -1.04 14.41 -27.77
C LEU A 28 -2.22 13.94 -26.89
N MET A 29 -2.96 12.92 -27.34
CA MET A 29 -4.07 12.31 -26.57
C MET A 29 -3.58 11.79 -25.21
N HIS A 30 -2.41 11.15 -25.18
CA HIS A 30 -1.79 10.70 -23.94
C HIS A 30 -1.38 11.88 -23.05
N TRP A 31 -0.80 12.91 -23.64
CA TRP A 31 -0.35 14.09 -22.89
C TRP A 31 -1.50 14.88 -22.27
N VAL A 32 -2.62 15.01 -22.96
CA VAL A 32 -3.83 15.70 -22.42
C VAL A 32 -4.67 14.80 -21.49
N GLY A 33 -4.22 13.57 -21.23
CA GLY A 33 -4.84 12.69 -20.22
C GLY A 33 -6.07 11.91 -20.69
N ILE A 34 -6.35 11.83 -22.00
CA ILE A 34 -7.54 11.11 -22.51
C ILE A 34 -7.50 9.63 -22.15
N PHE A 35 -6.31 9.05 -22.04
CA PHE A 35 -6.13 7.65 -21.68
C PHE A 35 -6.02 7.40 -20.17
N ASP A 36 -5.97 8.44 -19.34
CA ASP A 36 -5.65 8.32 -17.90
C ASP A 36 -6.60 7.39 -17.17
N PHE A 37 -7.91 7.53 -17.39
CA PHE A 37 -8.88 6.64 -16.76
C PHE A 37 -8.64 5.16 -17.09
N LEU A 38 -8.34 4.86 -18.35
CA LEU A 38 -8.07 3.48 -18.78
C LEU A 38 -6.70 3.01 -18.27
N GLU A 39 -5.68 3.88 -18.26
CA GLU A 39 -4.37 3.56 -17.69
C GLU A 39 -4.48 3.23 -16.19
N LEU A 40 -5.26 3.99 -15.41
CA LEU A 40 -5.52 3.69 -14.00
C LEU A 40 -6.22 2.34 -13.83
N LYS A 41 -7.19 2.00 -14.68
CA LYS A 41 -7.82 0.66 -14.67
C LYS A 41 -6.84 -0.46 -15.02
N THR A 42 -5.92 -0.23 -15.98
CA THR A 42 -4.86 -1.22 -16.25
C THR A 42 -3.87 -1.34 -15.10
N TYR A 43 -3.62 -0.26 -14.34
CA TYR A 43 -2.81 -0.29 -13.13
C TYR A 43 -3.44 -1.22 -12.08
N ASP A 44 -4.72 -1.03 -11.76
CA ASP A 44 -5.45 -1.87 -10.81
C ASP A 44 -5.48 -3.35 -11.28
N TYR A 45 -5.74 -3.57 -12.57
CA TYR A 45 -5.75 -4.91 -13.15
C TYR A 45 -4.41 -5.65 -13.00
N ARG A 46 -3.28 -4.94 -13.02
CA ARG A 46 -1.95 -5.54 -12.77
C ARG A 46 -1.86 -6.11 -11.36
N PHE A 47 -2.39 -5.41 -10.36
CA PHE A 47 -2.45 -5.94 -8.99
C PHE A 47 -3.26 -7.23 -8.92
N HIS A 48 -4.43 -7.25 -9.56
CA HIS A 48 -5.30 -8.44 -9.56
C HIS A 48 -4.63 -9.66 -10.20
N THR A 49 -3.83 -9.46 -11.24
CA THR A 49 -3.26 -10.56 -12.04
C THR A 49 -1.85 -10.96 -11.60
N VAL A 50 -1.06 -10.01 -11.13
CA VAL A 50 0.37 -10.20 -10.84
C VAL A 50 0.64 -10.27 -9.35
N ARG A 51 0.10 -9.31 -8.59
CA ARG A 51 0.36 -9.24 -7.16
C ARG A 51 -0.49 -10.23 -6.39
N GLY A 52 -1.77 -10.31 -6.65
CA GLY A 52 -2.67 -11.24 -5.97
C GLY A 52 -2.51 -11.22 -4.45
N PRO A 53 -3.20 -12.08 -3.73
CA PRO A 53 -2.92 -12.25 -2.31
C PRO A 53 -1.55 -12.90 -2.10
N LEU A 54 -0.96 -12.70 -0.91
CA LEU A 54 0.36 -13.24 -0.54
C LEU A 54 0.45 -14.77 -0.59
N THR A 55 -0.69 -15.44 -0.62
CA THR A 55 -0.80 -16.88 -0.69
C THR A 55 -1.00 -17.36 -2.12
N GLY A 56 -0.33 -18.43 -2.48
CA GLY A 56 -0.41 -19.05 -3.80
C GLY A 56 0.74 -18.66 -4.72
N TRP A 57 0.73 -19.23 -5.90
CA TRP A 57 1.83 -19.12 -6.86
C TRP A 57 2.01 -17.71 -7.48
N ARG A 58 0.97 -16.87 -7.40
CA ARG A 58 0.99 -15.48 -7.85
C ARG A 58 1.61 -14.52 -6.83
N ALA A 59 1.91 -15.00 -5.64
CA ALA A 59 2.55 -14.20 -4.64
C ALA A 59 3.92 -13.70 -5.11
N SER A 60 4.02 -12.39 -5.26
CA SER A 60 5.19 -11.76 -5.88
C SER A 60 6.34 -11.55 -4.91
N ASP A 61 6.11 -11.66 -3.61
CA ASP A 61 7.13 -11.45 -2.59
C ASP A 61 7.37 -12.71 -1.77
N SER A 62 8.38 -13.48 -2.19
CA SER A 62 8.78 -14.71 -1.51
C SER A 62 9.30 -14.46 -0.09
N THR A 63 9.73 -13.24 0.23
CA THR A 63 10.23 -12.90 1.56
C THR A 63 9.08 -12.79 2.54
N ILE A 64 8.01 -12.10 2.16
CA ILE A 64 6.80 -11.96 2.99
C ILE A 64 6.13 -13.31 3.19
N ILE A 65 6.06 -14.17 2.16
CA ILE A 65 5.50 -15.51 2.28
C ILE A 65 6.24 -16.34 3.32
N LYS A 66 7.58 -16.26 3.34
CA LYS A 66 8.43 -17.07 4.23
C LYS A 66 8.51 -16.53 5.65
N LYS A 67 8.54 -15.20 5.81
CA LYS A 67 8.80 -14.52 7.09
C LYS A 67 7.55 -13.91 7.72
N GLY A 68 6.43 -13.85 7.00
CA GLY A 68 5.27 -13.05 7.36
C GLY A 68 5.50 -11.55 7.14
N THR A 69 4.47 -10.76 7.41
CA THR A 69 4.55 -9.30 7.36
C THR A 69 5.21 -8.73 8.60
N ASP A 70 5.84 -7.56 8.47
CA ASP A 70 6.39 -6.82 9.62
C ASP A 70 5.34 -5.97 10.31
N VAL A 71 4.15 -5.87 9.72
CA VAL A 71 3.02 -5.10 10.22
C VAL A 71 1.89 -6.04 10.64
N VAL A 72 1.25 -5.71 11.75
CA VAL A 72 0.08 -6.39 12.33
C VAL A 72 -1.01 -5.34 12.58
N LEU A 73 -2.27 -5.69 12.38
CA LEU A 73 -3.42 -4.81 12.56
C LEU A 73 -4.16 -5.19 13.85
N VAL A 74 -4.49 -4.18 14.64
CA VAL A 74 -5.41 -4.27 15.79
C VAL A 74 -6.58 -3.35 15.52
N GLU A 75 -7.77 -3.92 15.42
CA GLU A 75 -8.91 -3.24 14.82
C GLU A 75 -10.06 -3.07 15.81
N VAL A 76 -10.64 -1.87 15.82
CA VAL A 76 -12.01 -1.69 16.31
C VAL A 76 -12.92 -2.21 15.19
N ASP A 77 -13.19 -3.48 15.22
CA ASP A 77 -14.07 -4.20 14.32
C ASP A 77 -15.51 -4.30 14.84
N ASP A 78 -16.39 -4.96 14.11
CA ASP A 78 -17.79 -5.15 14.50
C ASP A 78 -17.93 -5.95 15.80
N GLU A 79 -17.00 -6.85 16.08
CA GLU A 79 -17.00 -7.64 17.31
C GLU A 79 -16.65 -6.77 18.52
N SER A 80 -15.55 -6.02 18.45
CA SER A 80 -15.17 -5.05 19.48
C SER A 80 -16.25 -4.01 19.71
N TRP A 81 -16.84 -3.51 18.61
CA TRP A 81 -17.91 -2.50 18.68
C TRP A 81 -19.12 -3.03 19.44
N ARG A 82 -19.56 -4.26 19.14
CA ARG A 82 -20.70 -4.89 19.80
C ARG A 82 -20.40 -5.17 21.26
N LEU A 83 -19.26 -5.82 21.56
CA LEU A 83 -18.85 -6.18 22.91
C LEU A 83 -18.81 -4.96 23.84
N LEU A 84 -18.10 -3.91 23.43
CA LEU A 84 -17.95 -2.71 24.25
C LEU A 84 -19.28 -1.98 24.43
N LYS A 85 -20.11 -1.94 23.40
CA LYS A 85 -21.45 -1.38 23.48
C LYS A 85 -22.33 -2.15 24.46
N ASP A 86 -22.30 -3.49 24.45
CA ASP A 86 -23.09 -4.33 25.34
C ASP A 86 -22.61 -4.16 26.79
N ASN A 87 -21.33 -3.93 26.99
CA ASN A 87 -20.73 -3.56 28.29
C ASN A 87 -20.90 -2.08 28.66
N LYS A 88 -21.73 -1.32 27.92
CA LYS A 88 -22.01 0.11 28.16
C LYS A 88 -20.77 1.02 28.06
N VAL A 89 -19.82 0.65 27.23
CA VAL A 89 -18.65 1.45 26.87
C VAL A 89 -18.85 2.00 25.45
N PRO A 90 -19.45 3.18 25.29
CA PRO A 90 -19.71 3.74 23.97
C PRO A 90 -18.45 4.36 23.36
N TRP A 91 -18.45 4.43 22.03
CA TRP A 91 -17.47 5.22 21.30
C TRP A 91 -17.70 6.75 21.48
N PRO A 92 -16.66 7.60 21.58
CA PRO A 92 -15.24 7.25 21.66
C PRO A 92 -14.90 6.55 22.98
N TYR A 93 -14.08 5.49 22.91
CA TYR A 93 -13.76 4.68 24.08
C TYR A 93 -12.93 5.43 25.10
N PRO A 94 -13.17 5.19 26.43
CA PRO A 94 -12.40 5.79 27.51
C PRO A 94 -10.91 5.49 27.38
N ARG A 95 -10.08 6.51 27.50
CA ARG A 95 -8.64 6.37 27.26
C ARG A 95 -7.94 5.53 28.32
N GLY A 96 -8.29 5.72 29.57
CA GLY A 96 -7.69 4.97 30.68
C GLY A 96 -8.11 3.50 30.72
N ASP A 97 -9.41 3.25 30.48
CA ASP A 97 -9.95 1.89 30.62
C ASP A 97 -9.68 1.01 29.38
N ILE A 98 -9.53 1.60 28.21
CA ILE A 98 -9.39 0.88 26.92
C ILE A 98 -8.00 1.10 26.33
N TRP A 99 -7.69 2.33 25.89
CA TRP A 99 -6.47 2.59 25.11
C TRP A 99 -5.18 2.41 25.90
N ALA A 100 -5.18 2.76 27.18
CA ALA A 100 -4.03 2.52 28.07
C ALA A 100 -3.75 1.01 28.21
N LYS A 101 -4.80 0.18 28.41
CA LYS A 101 -4.65 -1.28 28.47
C LYS A 101 -4.16 -1.89 27.16
N VAL A 102 -4.63 -1.37 26.01
CA VAL A 102 -4.14 -1.79 24.69
C VAL A 102 -2.65 -1.53 24.56
N VAL A 103 -2.18 -0.34 24.93
CA VAL A 103 -0.74 -0.02 24.92
C VAL A 103 0.04 -0.97 25.82
N ASP A 104 -0.42 -1.17 27.06
CA ASP A 104 0.26 -2.02 28.04
C ASP A 104 0.34 -3.48 27.53
N ASN A 105 -0.76 -4.02 27.01
CA ASN A 105 -0.82 -5.41 26.54
C ASN A 105 0.06 -5.62 25.30
N LEU A 106 0.02 -4.73 24.33
CA LEU A 106 0.84 -4.82 23.14
C LEU A 106 2.33 -4.63 23.44
N SER A 107 2.67 -3.72 24.36
CA SER A 107 4.05 -3.54 24.83
C SER A 107 4.57 -4.78 25.53
N LYS A 108 3.79 -5.37 26.45
CA LYS A 108 4.12 -6.64 27.13
C LYS A 108 4.28 -7.79 26.12
N ALA A 109 3.49 -7.79 25.04
CA ALA A 109 3.58 -8.78 23.97
C ALA A 109 4.77 -8.58 23.02
N GLY A 110 5.63 -7.59 23.26
CA GLY A 110 6.87 -7.39 22.54
C GLY A 110 6.74 -6.61 21.24
N ALA A 111 5.69 -5.81 21.07
CA ALA A 111 5.58 -4.89 19.91
C ALA A 111 6.78 -3.94 19.86
N ASN A 112 7.38 -3.79 18.67
CA ASN A 112 8.48 -2.85 18.47
C ASN A 112 7.96 -1.42 18.34
N VAL A 113 6.92 -1.25 17.52
CA VAL A 113 6.26 0.03 17.29
C VAL A 113 4.76 -0.16 17.46
N ILE A 114 4.10 0.69 18.24
CA ILE A 114 2.64 0.80 18.29
C ILE A 114 2.26 2.13 17.67
N ALA A 115 1.47 2.10 16.60
CA ALA A 115 1.00 3.27 15.89
C ALA A 115 -0.52 3.39 16.01
N PHE A 116 -1.01 4.57 16.35
CA PHE A 116 -2.43 4.85 16.38
C PHE A 116 -2.87 5.54 15.10
N ASP A 117 -3.90 5.01 14.46
CA ASP A 117 -4.68 5.66 13.40
C ASP A 117 -6.04 6.05 13.98
N ILE A 118 -6.00 6.79 15.07
CA ILE A 118 -7.15 7.24 15.86
C ILE A 118 -6.78 8.58 16.49
N GLN A 119 -7.61 9.62 16.27
CA GLN A 119 -7.35 10.96 16.74
C GLN A 119 -7.60 11.12 18.25
N PHE A 120 -6.63 11.73 18.94
CA PHE A 120 -6.68 12.08 20.36
C PHE A 120 -6.54 13.59 20.55
N ASP A 121 -7.04 14.39 19.63
CA ASP A 121 -6.90 15.84 19.56
C ASP A 121 -7.85 16.62 20.48
N SER A 122 -8.78 15.96 21.12
CA SER A 122 -9.71 16.52 22.10
C SER A 122 -9.64 15.75 23.41
N PRO A 123 -9.92 16.37 24.58
CA PRO A 123 -9.91 15.68 25.87
C PRO A 123 -10.87 14.50 25.90
N ASP A 124 -10.49 13.46 26.66
CA ASP A 124 -11.39 12.36 26.93
C ASP A 124 -12.65 12.86 27.66
N ALA A 125 -13.82 12.60 27.05
CA ALA A 125 -15.11 13.11 27.56
C ALA A 125 -15.37 12.72 29.03
N ARG A 126 -14.91 11.52 29.44
CA ARG A 126 -15.00 11.06 30.82
C ARG A 126 -14.07 11.84 31.74
N SER A 127 -12.85 12.12 31.32
CA SER A 127 -11.89 12.96 32.06
C SER A 127 -12.37 14.39 32.22
N GLU A 128 -12.98 14.98 31.19
CA GLU A 128 -13.54 16.32 31.25
C GLU A 128 -14.70 16.40 32.24
N TYR A 129 -15.60 15.40 32.23
CA TYR A 129 -16.66 15.28 33.22
C TYR A 129 -16.10 15.17 34.65
N LEU A 130 -15.11 14.30 34.86
CA LEU A 130 -14.48 14.12 36.17
C LEU A 130 -13.80 15.39 36.67
N ARG A 131 -13.13 16.15 35.82
CA ARG A 131 -12.56 17.47 36.17
C ARG A 131 -13.65 18.45 36.63
N SER A 132 -14.79 18.44 35.96
CA SER A 132 -15.90 19.34 36.31
C SER A 132 -16.53 19.00 37.65
N VAL A 133 -16.60 17.72 38.00
CA VAL A 133 -17.19 17.23 39.26
C VAL A 133 -16.21 17.30 40.41
N SER A 134 -14.92 16.99 40.20
CA SER A 134 -13.87 16.98 41.25
C SER A 134 -13.66 18.33 41.88
N GLY A 135 -13.83 19.43 41.13
CA GLY A 135 -13.76 20.78 41.66
C GLY A 135 -14.88 21.13 42.66
N ASN A 136 -15.94 20.34 42.70
CA ASN A 136 -17.10 20.53 43.59
C ASN A 136 -17.15 19.51 44.75
N LEU A 137 -16.24 18.52 44.76
CA LEU A 137 -16.17 17.50 45.81
C LEU A 137 -15.10 17.86 46.84
N PRO A 138 -15.32 17.51 48.14
CA PRO A 138 -14.26 17.57 49.13
C PRO A 138 -13.05 16.71 48.71
N PRO A 139 -11.81 17.15 48.97
CA PRO A 139 -10.59 16.48 48.52
C PRO A 139 -10.48 14.99 48.93
N GLU A 140 -11.10 14.60 50.03
CA GLU A 140 -11.14 13.22 50.51
C GLU A 140 -11.85 12.23 49.57
N PHE A 141 -12.71 12.75 48.68
CA PHE A 141 -13.43 11.92 47.68
C PHE A 141 -12.62 11.72 46.43
N ASN A 142 -11.53 12.49 46.16
CA ASN A 142 -10.73 12.35 44.96
C ASN A 142 -10.12 10.94 44.83
N GLN A 143 -9.82 10.28 45.94
CA GLN A 143 -9.29 8.90 45.92
C GLN A 143 -10.27 7.85 45.40
N TYR A 144 -11.56 8.15 45.33
CA TYR A 144 -12.61 7.26 44.82
C TYR A 144 -13.00 7.59 43.39
N LEU A 145 -12.45 8.67 42.82
CA LEU A 145 -12.71 9.03 41.44
C LEU A 145 -11.80 8.18 40.52
N PRO A 146 -12.34 7.67 39.41
CA PRO A 146 -11.48 7.05 38.40
C PRO A 146 -10.40 8.04 37.95
N GLY A 147 -9.22 7.55 37.65
CA GLY A 147 -8.14 8.37 37.10
C GLY A 147 -8.56 9.07 35.79
N HIS A 148 -7.94 10.21 35.52
CA HIS A 148 -8.14 10.92 34.26
C HIS A 148 -7.61 10.06 33.11
N GLY A 149 -8.46 9.72 32.12
CA GLY A 149 -8.12 8.82 31.02
C GLY A 149 -6.93 9.31 30.19
N ASP A 150 -6.83 10.62 29.94
CA ASP A 150 -5.70 11.22 29.22
C ASP A 150 -4.36 11.01 29.94
N ILE A 151 -4.35 11.17 31.27
CA ILE A 151 -3.16 10.95 32.11
C ILE A 151 -2.80 9.46 32.15
N LEU A 152 -3.78 8.58 32.34
CA LEU A 152 -3.56 7.13 32.36
C LEU A 152 -2.99 6.62 31.03
N LEU A 153 -3.53 7.10 29.89
CA LEU A 153 -2.98 6.76 28.59
C LEU A 153 -1.54 7.30 28.43
N ALA A 154 -1.29 8.53 28.85
CA ALA A 154 0.06 9.10 28.83
C ALA A 154 1.05 8.31 29.68
N GLU A 155 0.64 7.83 30.87
CA GLU A 155 1.44 6.96 31.73
C GLU A 155 1.75 5.61 31.07
N SER A 156 0.76 4.96 30.46
CA SER A 156 0.97 3.72 29.71
C SER A 156 1.89 3.90 28.52
N ILE A 157 1.72 4.99 27.76
CA ILE A 157 2.64 5.37 26.65
C ILE A 157 4.07 5.53 27.19
N LYS A 158 4.26 6.28 28.27
CA LYS A 158 5.56 6.49 28.86
C LYS A 158 6.20 5.17 29.31
N ASN A 159 5.46 4.33 30.02
CA ASN A 159 5.92 3.02 30.49
C ASN A 159 6.31 2.11 29.31
N ALA A 160 5.52 2.08 28.24
CA ALA A 160 5.83 1.33 27.02
C ALA A 160 7.13 1.82 26.38
N MET A 161 7.34 3.14 26.31
CA MET A 161 8.57 3.73 25.77
C MET A 161 9.80 3.42 26.64
N GLU A 162 9.65 3.46 27.95
CA GLU A 162 10.72 3.09 28.89
C GLU A 162 11.10 1.61 28.77
N ASN A 163 10.14 0.74 28.40
CA ASN A 163 10.35 -0.67 28.11
C ASN A 163 10.87 -0.96 26.68
N GLY A 164 11.13 0.08 25.88
CA GLY A 164 11.72 -0.03 24.55
C GLY A 164 10.72 -0.12 23.39
N THR A 165 9.40 -0.16 23.64
CA THR A 165 8.36 -0.04 22.62
C THR A 165 8.25 1.41 22.17
N LYS A 166 8.20 1.66 20.87
CA LYS A 166 8.07 3.00 20.31
C LYS A 166 6.61 3.29 20.01
N ILE A 167 6.16 4.49 20.38
CA ILE A 167 4.77 4.90 20.20
C ILE A 167 4.71 6.01 19.16
N VAL A 168 3.86 5.84 18.16
CA VAL A 168 3.60 6.82 17.10
C VAL A 168 2.12 7.20 17.15
N MET A 169 1.86 8.47 17.50
CA MET A 169 0.51 9.03 17.51
C MET A 169 0.20 9.65 16.15
N ASP A 170 -1.04 9.55 15.71
CA ASP A 170 -1.49 10.25 14.54
C ASP A 170 -1.61 11.76 14.79
N VAL A 171 -1.32 12.53 13.76
CA VAL A 171 -1.59 13.95 13.68
C VAL A 171 -2.16 14.29 12.32
N LYS A 172 -2.96 15.35 12.26
CA LYS A 172 -3.61 15.76 11.03
C LYS A 172 -3.28 17.20 10.67
N MET A 173 -2.88 17.42 9.44
CA MET A 173 -2.78 18.76 8.89
C MET A 173 -4.18 19.26 8.54
N VAL A 174 -4.60 20.32 9.20
CA VAL A 174 -5.92 20.94 9.06
C VAL A 174 -5.77 22.31 8.41
N ARG A 175 -6.69 22.63 7.51
CA ARG A 175 -6.80 23.96 6.91
C ARG A 175 -8.07 24.63 7.41
N GLU A 176 -7.90 25.73 8.13
CA GLU A 176 -8.98 26.58 8.62
C GLU A 176 -8.79 27.99 8.05
N PRO A 177 -9.60 28.40 7.05
CA PRO A 177 -9.38 29.66 6.32
C PRO A 177 -9.43 30.91 7.18
N THR A 178 -10.10 30.85 8.34
CA THR A 178 -10.26 31.98 9.27
C THR A 178 -9.12 32.12 10.28
N ARG A 179 -8.28 31.08 10.38
CA ARG A 179 -7.11 31.07 11.29
C ARG A 179 -5.89 31.70 10.62
N ILE A 180 -5.00 32.27 11.41
CA ILE A 180 -3.71 32.82 10.96
C ILE A 180 -2.58 32.15 11.77
N PRO A 181 -1.71 31.34 11.16
CA PRO A 181 -1.74 30.85 9.78
C PRO A 181 -2.92 29.88 9.54
N PRO A 182 -3.40 29.76 8.29
CA PRO A 182 -4.61 28.97 7.99
C PRO A 182 -4.38 27.45 8.08
N ASN A 183 -3.14 27.00 7.94
CA ASN A 183 -2.77 25.59 8.07
C ASN A 183 -2.10 25.36 9.43
N TYR A 184 -2.49 24.29 10.10
CA TYR A 184 -1.89 23.88 11.38
C TYR A 184 -1.94 22.36 11.54
N ILE A 185 -1.17 21.84 12.48
CA ILE A 185 -1.21 20.42 12.86
C ILE A 185 -2.13 20.26 14.08
N ALA A 186 -3.13 19.41 13.98
CA ALA A 186 -3.90 18.95 15.12
C ALA A 186 -3.13 17.85 15.83
N TYR A 187 -2.57 18.17 16.97
CA TYR A 187 -1.82 17.25 17.83
C TYR A 187 -2.76 16.59 18.85
N PRO A 188 -2.39 15.42 19.39
CA PRO A 188 -3.02 14.88 20.60
C PRO A 188 -3.03 15.88 21.73
N VAL A 189 -3.91 15.64 22.73
CA VAL A 189 -3.99 16.49 23.94
C VAL A 189 -2.65 16.61 24.63
N GLN A 190 -2.49 17.71 25.38
CA GLN A 190 -1.21 18.09 25.98
C GLN A 190 -0.65 17.02 26.92
N GLU A 191 -1.50 16.34 27.66
CA GLU A 191 -1.11 15.26 28.59
C GLU A 191 -0.36 14.12 27.86
N ILE A 192 -0.81 13.76 26.66
CA ILE A 192 -0.16 12.76 25.83
C ILE A 192 1.13 13.34 25.24
N MET A 193 1.11 14.59 24.77
CA MET A 193 2.29 15.21 24.16
C MET A 193 3.42 15.51 25.17
N ASP A 194 3.08 15.65 26.45
CA ASP A 194 4.08 15.89 27.52
C ASP A 194 5.03 14.69 27.72
N VAL A 195 4.58 13.46 27.40
CA VAL A 195 5.44 12.26 27.44
C VAL A 195 6.23 12.05 26.14
N LYS A 196 6.05 12.92 25.15
CA LYS A 196 6.81 13.01 23.89
C LYS A 196 6.78 11.73 23.04
N PRO A 197 5.62 11.18 22.74
CA PRO A 197 5.55 10.13 21.73
C PRO A 197 5.92 10.71 20.37
N GLU A 198 6.32 9.85 19.44
CA GLU A 198 6.49 10.25 18.05
C GLU A 198 5.14 10.59 17.40
N THR A 199 5.14 11.44 16.37
CA THR A 199 3.92 11.82 15.68
C THR A 199 4.06 11.67 14.17
N GLY A 200 2.99 11.21 13.49
CA GLY A 200 2.98 11.04 12.04
C GLY A 200 1.67 11.52 11.41
N LEU A 201 1.79 12.20 10.24
CA LEU A 201 0.63 12.71 9.50
C LEU A 201 -0.19 11.56 8.89
N ILE A 202 -1.52 11.64 9.07
CA ILE A 202 -2.48 10.70 8.45
C ILE A 202 -3.15 11.25 7.19
N ASN A 203 -2.76 12.44 6.72
CA ASN A 203 -3.37 13.02 5.54
C ASN A 203 -3.09 12.18 4.30
N ASP A 204 -4.16 11.58 3.76
CA ASP A 204 -4.11 10.75 2.57
C ASP A 204 -4.16 11.58 1.29
N MET A 205 -3.54 11.03 0.25
CA MET A 205 -3.64 11.53 -1.11
C MET A 205 -4.37 10.51 -1.98
N LEU A 206 -5.50 10.94 -2.54
CA LEU A 206 -6.27 10.11 -3.46
C LEU A 206 -5.98 10.53 -4.91
N ASP A 207 -6.00 9.56 -5.82
CA ASP A 207 -5.96 9.83 -7.24
C ASP A 207 -7.26 10.52 -7.71
N THR A 208 -7.27 11.02 -8.94
CA THR A 208 -8.41 11.76 -9.51
C THR A 208 -9.71 10.96 -9.58
N ASP A 209 -9.62 9.63 -9.54
CA ASP A 209 -10.75 8.71 -9.50
C ASP A 209 -11.14 8.27 -8.08
N GLY A 210 -10.53 8.86 -7.05
CA GLY A 210 -10.82 8.58 -5.64
C GLY A 210 -10.12 7.32 -5.08
N PHE A 211 -9.21 6.72 -5.82
CA PHE A 211 -8.46 5.55 -5.37
C PHE A 211 -7.17 5.94 -4.63
N SER A 212 -6.84 5.19 -3.59
CA SER A 212 -5.56 5.28 -2.88
C SER A 212 -4.53 4.37 -3.56
N ARG A 213 -3.64 4.97 -4.38
CA ARG A 213 -2.52 4.27 -5.04
C ARG A 213 -1.18 4.83 -4.64
N GLN A 214 -1.20 6.04 -4.11
CA GLN A 214 -0.02 6.80 -3.73
C GLN A 214 0.00 7.01 -2.22
N TYR A 215 1.18 7.19 -1.68
CA TYR A 215 1.39 7.53 -0.29
C TYR A 215 2.39 8.67 -0.17
N SER A 216 2.10 9.66 0.65
CA SER A 216 2.98 10.80 0.86
C SER A 216 4.13 10.45 1.80
N ILE A 217 5.32 10.99 1.53
CA ILE A 217 6.49 10.84 2.39
C ILE A 217 6.40 11.81 3.56
N ALA A 218 6.05 13.06 3.27
CA ALA A 218 5.90 14.12 4.25
C ALA A 218 4.89 15.18 3.78
N GLY A 219 4.29 15.87 4.74
CA GLY A 219 3.54 17.09 4.50
C GLY A 219 4.40 18.34 4.75
N TYR A 220 4.06 19.46 4.10
CA TYR A 220 4.70 20.74 4.26
C TYR A 220 3.64 21.82 4.46
N MET A 221 3.88 22.75 5.38
CA MET A 221 3.00 23.92 5.57
C MET A 221 3.54 25.12 4.80
N GLU A 222 2.64 25.92 4.20
CA GLU A 222 3.03 27.10 3.41
C GLU A 222 3.87 28.11 4.19
N HIS A 223 3.64 28.24 5.50
CA HIS A 223 4.37 29.17 6.37
C HIS A 223 5.66 28.58 6.97
N GLU A 224 5.86 27.26 6.80
CA GLU A 224 7.04 26.52 7.24
C GLU A 224 7.51 25.56 6.16
N PRO A 225 7.89 26.06 4.97
CA PRO A 225 8.18 25.22 3.82
C PRO A 225 9.40 24.31 3.98
N ASP A 226 10.29 24.64 4.90
CA ASP A 226 11.51 23.88 5.16
C ASP A 226 11.30 22.76 6.22
N VAL A 227 10.13 22.70 6.86
CA VAL A 227 9.81 21.68 7.86
C VAL A 227 9.04 20.55 7.22
N ALA A 228 9.64 19.36 7.19
CA ALA A 228 9.03 18.14 6.69
C ALA A 228 8.32 17.39 7.82
N TYR A 229 7.00 17.39 7.80
CA TYR A 229 6.18 16.58 8.71
C TYR A 229 6.00 15.18 8.13
N LEU A 230 6.73 14.19 8.65
CA LEU A 230 6.66 12.82 8.16
C LEU A 230 5.25 12.24 8.32
N THR A 231 4.83 11.45 7.34
CA THR A 231 3.56 10.71 7.42
C THR A 231 3.64 9.57 8.43
N LEU A 232 2.49 9.07 8.88
CA LEU A 232 2.40 7.97 9.84
C LEU A 232 3.24 6.76 9.38
N GLY A 233 3.10 6.37 8.12
CA GLY A 233 3.88 5.26 7.55
C GLY A 233 5.38 5.50 7.55
N MET A 234 5.82 6.71 7.21
CA MET A 234 7.24 7.08 7.25
C MET A 234 7.78 7.10 8.67
N LYS A 235 7.00 7.60 9.64
CA LYS A 235 7.41 7.65 11.04
C LYS A 235 7.51 6.23 11.62
N CYS A 236 6.53 5.37 11.37
CA CYS A 236 6.60 3.97 11.79
C CYS A 236 7.81 3.24 11.20
N ALA A 237 8.09 3.44 9.92
CA ALA A 237 9.26 2.84 9.28
C ALA A 237 10.58 3.39 9.85
N LYS A 238 10.66 4.70 10.13
CA LYS A 238 11.81 5.33 10.82
C LYS A 238 12.09 4.64 12.14
N GLU A 239 11.06 4.50 12.97
CA GLU A 239 11.18 3.92 14.31
C GLU A 239 11.54 2.43 14.25
N TYR A 240 10.87 1.67 13.38
CA TYR A 240 11.13 0.24 13.21
C TYR A 240 12.55 -0.05 12.72
N LEU A 241 13.05 0.74 11.78
CA LEU A 241 14.40 0.62 11.22
C LEU A 241 15.49 1.27 12.09
N ASN A 242 15.12 1.88 13.21
CA ASN A 242 16.02 2.62 14.11
C ASN A 242 16.82 3.71 13.37
N ILE A 243 16.16 4.47 12.49
CA ILE A 243 16.77 5.61 11.82
C ILE A 243 16.96 6.74 12.86
N SER A 244 18.16 7.31 12.89
CA SER A 244 18.52 8.37 13.83
C SER A 244 17.56 9.57 13.78
N ASP A 245 17.28 10.19 14.92
CA ASP A 245 16.46 11.40 15.02
C ASP A 245 17.07 12.60 14.31
N ASP A 246 18.39 12.63 14.16
CA ASP A 246 19.10 13.66 13.40
C ASP A 246 18.99 13.48 11.87
N ALA A 247 18.40 12.37 11.40
CA ALA A 247 18.22 12.14 9.98
C ALA A 247 17.18 13.12 9.40
N VAL A 248 17.60 13.88 8.41
CA VAL A 248 16.72 14.81 7.69
C VAL A 248 16.40 14.22 6.32
N PRO A 249 15.13 14.24 5.89
CA PRO A 249 14.78 13.87 4.52
C PRO A 249 15.43 14.83 3.53
N ILE A 250 16.20 14.29 2.58
CA ILE A 250 16.88 15.08 1.54
C ILE A 250 16.28 14.71 0.19
N TRP A 251 15.72 15.68 -0.50
CA TRP A 251 15.21 15.53 -1.84
C TRP A 251 16.31 15.69 -2.89
N ASP A 252 16.56 14.63 -3.64
CA ASP A 252 17.38 14.65 -4.85
C ASP A 252 16.48 14.85 -6.06
N GLY A 253 16.34 16.09 -6.51
CA GLY A 253 15.45 16.46 -7.61
C GLY A 253 15.88 15.89 -8.96
N ASP A 254 17.18 15.66 -9.19
CA ASP A 254 17.70 15.11 -10.43
C ASP A 254 17.35 13.61 -10.57
N ASN A 255 17.46 12.87 -9.49
CA ASN A 255 17.15 11.43 -9.46
C ASN A 255 15.73 11.13 -8.96
N ARG A 256 15.02 12.13 -8.43
CA ARG A 256 13.69 11.99 -7.82
C ARG A 256 13.66 10.97 -6.71
N ILE A 257 14.61 11.07 -5.82
CA ILE A 257 14.79 10.17 -4.70
C ILE A 257 14.78 10.99 -3.43
N PHE A 258 13.96 10.59 -2.47
CA PHE A 258 14.11 10.99 -1.09
C PHE A 258 15.14 10.08 -0.42
N ASN A 259 16.22 10.69 0.07
CA ASN A 259 17.20 10.02 0.90
C ASN A 259 16.86 10.35 2.35
N PHE A 260 16.62 9.31 3.15
CA PHE A 260 16.25 9.46 4.55
C PHE A 260 16.87 8.33 5.37
N GLY A 261 17.88 8.63 6.19
CA GLY A 261 18.50 7.64 7.09
C GLY A 261 18.96 6.35 6.41
N GLY A 262 19.43 6.42 5.18
CA GLY A 262 19.81 5.25 4.37
C GLY A 262 18.71 4.70 3.47
N LEU A 263 17.45 5.04 3.70
CA LEU A 263 16.35 4.74 2.77
C LEU A 263 16.46 5.59 1.51
N LYS A 264 16.18 4.98 0.37
CA LYS A 264 16.11 5.64 -0.93
C LYS A 264 14.72 5.45 -1.51
N ILE A 265 13.84 6.40 -1.22
CA ILE A 265 12.44 6.35 -1.63
C ILE A 265 12.29 7.02 -2.98
N LYS A 266 11.87 6.25 -3.98
CA LYS A 266 11.66 6.76 -5.34
C LYS A 266 10.29 7.42 -5.43
N SER A 267 10.27 8.71 -5.77
CA SER A 267 9.02 9.44 -5.88
C SER A 267 8.28 9.09 -7.17
N TYR A 268 6.97 9.17 -7.11
CA TYR A 268 6.08 9.09 -8.26
C TYR A 268 5.92 10.48 -8.87
N GLY A 269 6.30 10.62 -10.13
CA GLY A 269 6.22 11.90 -10.81
C GLY A 269 7.16 12.97 -10.21
N ARG A 270 6.64 14.16 -9.99
CA ARG A 270 7.35 15.32 -9.39
C ARG A 270 6.90 15.60 -7.96
N THR A 271 6.12 14.72 -7.38
CA THR A 271 5.57 14.85 -6.05
C THR A 271 6.46 14.15 -5.02
N ASN A 272 6.26 14.44 -3.75
CA ASN A 272 6.90 13.71 -2.66
C ASN A 272 6.14 12.42 -2.26
N ASN A 273 5.40 11.85 -3.23
CA ASN A 273 4.65 10.62 -3.05
C ASN A 273 5.38 9.45 -3.71
N PHE A 274 5.10 8.25 -3.26
CA PHE A 274 5.48 7.01 -3.93
C PHE A 274 4.26 6.14 -4.19
N LEU A 275 4.38 5.21 -5.16
CA LEU A 275 3.34 4.24 -5.44
C LEU A 275 3.43 3.11 -4.41
N VAL A 276 2.32 2.88 -3.72
CA VAL A 276 2.20 1.81 -2.73
C VAL A 276 2.18 0.45 -3.44
N ASN A 277 2.97 -0.46 -2.96
CA ASN A 277 2.91 -1.85 -3.39
C ASN A 277 1.90 -2.59 -2.53
N TYR A 278 0.63 -2.59 -2.94
CA TYR A 278 -0.41 -3.33 -2.25
C TYR A 278 -0.18 -4.84 -2.37
N TYR A 279 -0.19 -5.54 -1.24
CA TYR A 279 0.18 -6.95 -1.16
C TYR A 279 -1.00 -7.91 -1.35
N GLY A 280 -2.23 -7.41 -1.32
CA GLY A 280 -3.43 -8.20 -1.52
C GLY A 280 -4.72 -7.42 -1.31
N PRO A 281 -5.88 -8.09 -1.44
CA PRO A 281 -7.17 -7.51 -1.08
C PRO A 281 -7.23 -7.21 0.43
N PRO A 282 -8.27 -6.50 0.90
CA PRO A 282 -8.44 -6.21 2.32
C PRO A 282 -8.26 -7.45 3.18
N SER A 283 -7.51 -7.33 4.26
CA SER A 283 -7.24 -8.44 5.18
C SER A 283 -8.55 -9.01 5.74
N GLY A 284 -8.67 -10.34 5.77
CA GLY A 284 -9.91 -11.01 6.15
C GLY A 284 -10.93 -11.16 5.03
N TYR A 285 -10.59 -10.75 3.79
CA TYR A 285 -11.45 -10.98 2.63
C TYR A 285 -11.77 -12.47 2.44
N LYS A 286 -13.05 -12.78 2.16
CA LYS A 286 -13.53 -14.14 1.86
C LYS A 286 -14.05 -14.18 0.43
N PHE A 287 -13.74 -15.23 -0.31
CA PHE A 287 -14.33 -15.43 -1.63
C PHE A 287 -15.81 -15.80 -1.53
N PRO A 288 -16.66 -15.30 -2.45
CA PRO A 288 -18.05 -15.69 -2.51
C PRO A 288 -18.18 -17.21 -2.75
N GLY A 289 -19.06 -17.85 -1.99
CA GLY A 289 -19.39 -19.28 -2.17
C GLY A 289 -18.41 -20.26 -1.56
N ASP A 290 -17.38 -19.80 -0.86
CA ASP A 290 -16.42 -20.67 -0.20
C ASP A 290 -16.42 -20.43 1.31
N GLU A 291 -17.34 -21.10 2.01
CA GLU A 291 -17.46 -21.00 3.48
C GLU A 291 -16.29 -21.64 4.24
N ASN A 292 -15.49 -22.46 3.55
CA ASN A 292 -14.40 -23.22 4.14
C ASN A 292 -13.02 -22.59 3.92
N ILE A 293 -12.89 -21.56 3.09
CA ILE A 293 -11.62 -20.89 2.86
C ILE A 293 -11.35 -19.91 4.01
N LYS A 294 -10.18 -20.06 4.62
CA LYS A 294 -9.67 -19.08 5.58
C LYS A 294 -9.66 -17.69 4.92
N PRO A 295 -9.99 -16.64 5.66
CA PRO A 295 -9.90 -15.27 5.16
C PRO A 295 -8.55 -15.04 4.51
N TRP A 296 -8.52 -14.42 3.33
CA TRP A 296 -7.28 -13.99 2.74
C TRP A 296 -6.66 -12.93 3.66
N GLY A 297 -5.52 -13.24 4.25
CA GLY A 297 -4.83 -12.32 5.13
C GLY A 297 -3.62 -11.74 4.41
N THR A 298 -3.66 -10.46 4.06
CA THR A 298 -2.43 -9.75 3.72
C THR A 298 -1.64 -9.50 4.99
N PHE A 299 -2.29 -8.92 5.99
CA PHE A 299 -1.73 -8.67 7.31
C PHE A 299 -2.45 -9.52 8.36
N PRO A 300 -1.74 -10.05 9.37
CA PRO A 300 -2.40 -10.56 10.57
C PRO A 300 -3.24 -9.46 11.19
N ARG A 301 -4.48 -9.80 11.56
CA ARG A 301 -5.41 -8.85 12.18
C ARG A 301 -6.00 -9.44 13.43
N PHE A 302 -6.18 -8.61 14.44
CA PHE A 302 -6.75 -8.96 15.73
C PHE A 302 -7.84 -7.95 16.07
N SER A 303 -8.95 -8.47 16.62
CA SER A 303 -9.98 -7.62 17.20
C SER A 303 -9.41 -6.88 18.42
N LEU A 304 -9.76 -5.60 18.60
CA LEU A 304 -9.42 -4.83 19.80
C LEU A 304 -9.90 -5.58 21.07
N ALA A 305 -11.07 -6.20 20.99
CA ALA A 305 -11.63 -6.98 22.08
C ALA A 305 -10.70 -8.13 22.50
N GLN A 306 -10.06 -8.83 21.56
CA GLN A 306 -9.06 -9.86 21.84
C GLN A 306 -7.82 -9.30 22.54
N ILE A 307 -7.40 -8.06 22.18
CA ILE A 307 -6.24 -7.42 22.81
C ILE A 307 -6.54 -6.97 24.23
N LEU A 308 -7.77 -6.59 24.50
CA LEU A 308 -8.19 -6.21 25.84
C LEU A 308 -8.13 -7.38 26.81
N ASP A 309 -8.44 -8.62 26.37
CA ASP A 309 -8.33 -9.92 27.06
C ASP A 309 -8.03 -9.76 28.56
N THR A 310 -8.99 -9.22 29.26
CA THR A 310 -8.84 -8.90 30.67
C THR A 310 -9.97 -9.55 31.43
N LYS A 311 -9.79 -9.72 32.74
CA LYS A 311 -10.83 -10.17 33.66
C LYS A 311 -12.12 -9.35 33.62
N ASP A 312 -12.03 -8.15 32.96
CA ASP A 312 -13.13 -7.19 32.88
C ASP A 312 -14.05 -7.43 31.66
N TYR A 313 -13.53 -8.15 30.64
CA TYR A 313 -14.23 -8.38 29.38
C TYR A 313 -14.12 -9.85 28.97
N ASP A 314 -15.13 -10.63 29.40
CA ASP A 314 -15.24 -12.05 29.07
C ASP A 314 -15.84 -12.18 27.64
N MET A 315 -15.08 -12.77 26.74
CA MET A 315 -15.49 -12.98 25.36
C MET A 315 -15.82 -14.44 25.08
N PRO A 316 -16.89 -14.75 24.31
CA PRO A 316 -17.29 -16.14 24.02
C PRO A 316 -16.21 -16.98 23.32
N GLU A 317 -15.29 -16.35 22.59
CA GLU A 317 -14.20 -16.99 21.86
C GLU A 317 -12.83 -16.55 22.40
N ASP A 318 -12.78 -16.27 23.70
CA ASP A 318 -11.59 -15.79 24.37
C ASP A 318 -10.46 -16.83 24.27
N ILE A 319 -9.50 -16.53 23.40
CA ILE A 319 -8.22 -17.22 23.38
C ILE A 319 -7.28 -16.33 24.18
N ASP A 320 -7.02 -16.69 25.40
CA ASP A 320 -5.98 -16.07 26.22
C ASP A 320 -4.61 -16.23 25.52
N TRP A 321 -4.41 -15.44 24.46
CA TRP A 321 -3.19 -15.48 23.65
C TRP A 321 -1.98 -15.02 24.45
N MET A 322 -2.18 -14.16 25.46
CA MET A 322 -1.10 -13.65 26.29
C MET A 322 -0.53 -14.73 27.20
N SER A 323 -1.36 -15.59 27.75
CA SER A 323 -0.89 -16.72 28.59
C SER A 323 -0.04 -17.73 27.83
N GLN A 324 -0.12 -17.73 26.50
CA GLN A 324 0.71 -18.59 25.65
C GLN A 324 2.17 -18.13 25.55
N PHE A 325 2.44 -16.86 25.77
CA PHE A 325 3.78 -16.26 25.59
C PHE A 325 4.33 -15.58 26.83
N LEU A 326 3.45 -15.19 27.74
CA LEU A 326 3.82 -14.47 28.96
C LEU A 326 3.48 -15.32 30.16
N PRO A 327 4.35 -15.35 31.17
CA PRO A 327 3.98 -15.95 32.44
C PRO A 327 2.72 -15.23 32.96
N GLY A 328 1.68 -15.98 33.29
CA GLY A 328 0.53 -15.46 34.01
C GLY A 328 0.97 -14.72 35.27
N GLU A 329 0.13 -13.85 35.81
CA GLU A 329 0.42 -13.20 37.09
C GLU A 329 0.70 -14.30 38.15
N ILE A 330 1.92 -14.33 38.65
CA ILE A 330 2.28 -15.28 39.71
C ILE A 330 1.45 -14.88 40.92
N PRO A 331 0.60 -15.77 41.42
CA PRO A 331 -0.23 -15.48 42.59
C PRO A 331 0.61 -15.01 43.77
N ASP A 332 0.15 -14.00 44.51
CA ASP A 332 0.87 -13.42 45.64
C ASP A 332 1.31 -14.46 46.68
N TRP A 333 0.55 -15.52 46.84
CA TRP A 333 0.89 -16.60 47.77
C TRP A 333 2.14 -17.38 47.33
N ILE A 334 2.42 -17.51 46.02
CA ILE A 334 3.67 -18.13 45.51
C ILE A 334 4.85 -17.18 45.81
N ASN A 335 4.66 -15.89 45.61
CA ASN A 335 5.67 -14.90 45.92
C ASN A 335 5.96 -14.79 47.41
N SER A 336 5.03 -15.22 48.27
CA SER A 336 5.18 -15.26 49.72
C SER A 336 5.91 -16.49 50.25
N ILE A 337 6.25 -17.47 49.40
CA ILE A 337 7.05 -18.65 49.78
C ILE A 337 8.49 -18.19 50.06
N GLU A 338 8.98 -18.39 51.27
CA GLU A 338 10.31 -17.96 51.71
C GLU A 338 11.44 -18.77 51.06
N SER A 339 11.21 -20.09 50.83
CA SER A 339 12.20 -20.95 50.16
C SER A 339 12.19 -20.77 48.67
N GLN A 340 13.36 -20.45 48.07
CA GLN A 340 13.52 -20.34 46.64
C GLN A 340 13.26 -21.66 45.90
N GLU A 341 13.74 -22.78 46.47
CA GLU A 341 13.54 -24.12 45.91
C GLU A 341 12.04 -24.49 45.85
N GLU A 342 11.31 -24.29 46.95
CA GLU A 342 9.88 -24.54 46.98
C GLU A 342 9.09 -23.62 46.04
N ARG A 343 9.54 -22.39 45.87
CA ARG A 343 8.93 -21.45 44.94
C ARG A 343 9.12 -21.88 43.50
N ASP A 344 10.34 -22.30 43.15
CA ASP A 344 10.69 -22.77 41.80
C ASP A 344 9.96 -24.06 41.47
N GLU A 345 9.88 -25.03 42.41
CA GLU A 345 9.08 -26.24 42.25
C GLU A 345 7.58 -25.95 42.08
N MET A 346 7.05 -24.99 42.84
CA MET A 346 5.63 -24.61 42.74
C MET A 346 5.34 -23.90 41.43
N MET A 347 6.24 -23.02 40.98
CA MET A 347 6.15 -22.36 39.67
C MET A 347 6.19 -23.39 38.53
N GLU A 348 7.08 -24.37 38.59
CA GLU A 348 7.17 -25.45 37.60
C GLU A 348 5.91 -26.31 37.60
N MET A 349 5.40 -26.68 38.77
CA MET A 349 4.19 -27.49 38.92
C MET A 349 2.93 -26.75 38.41
N MET A 350 2.88 -25.45 38.57
CA MET A 350 1.79 -24.59 38.11
C MET A 350 1.93 -24.15 36.66
N GLY A 351 2.99 -24.58 35.96
CA GLY A 351 3.27 -24.21 34.57
C GLY A 351 3.92 -22.83 34.39
N PHE A 352 4.27 -22.14 35.47
CA PHE A 352 5.00 -20.86 35.41
C PHE A 352 6.50 -21.03 35.13
N GLY A 353 7.02 -22.25 35.18
CA GLY A 353 8.44 -22.59 34.97
C GLY A 353 8.80 -23.00 33.55
N SER A 354 7.83 -23.23 32.66
CA SER A 354 8.14 -23.44 31.26
C SER A 354 8.61 -22.11 30.65
N ALA A 355 9.73 -22.13 29.96
CA ALA A 355 10.29 -20.94 29.32
C ALA A 355 9.27 -20.37 28.33
N PHE A 356 8.51 -19.36 28.77
CA PHE A 356 7.66 -18.61 27.85
C PHE A 356 8.55 -17.87 26.86
N ASP A 357 8.33 -18.15 25.60
CA ASP A 357 9.10 -17.56 24.53
C ASP A 357 8.32 -16.39 23.90
N ILE A 358 8.61 -15.18 24.36
CA ILE A 358 8.00 -13.96 23.82
C ILE A 358 8.17 -13.83 22.30
N THR A 359 9.18 -14.48 21.71
CA THR A 359 9.39 -14.45 20.27
C THR A 359 8.30 -15.19 19.48
N GLN A 360 7.48 -15.99 20.15
CA GLN A 360 6.30 -16.64 19.57
C GLN A 360 5.07 -15.73 19.54
N SER A 361 5.11 -14.59 20.23
CA SER A 361 4.03 -13.61 20.17
C SER A 361 3.83 -13.11 18.74
N PRO A 362 2.58 -13.00 18.25
CA PRO A 362 2.30 -12.46 16.92
C PRO A 362 2.71 -11.00 16.78
N PHE A 363 2.93 -10.31 17.90
CA PHE A 363 3.32 -8.88 17.95
C PHE A 363 4.83 -8.69 18.15
N TYR A 364 5.56 -9.76 18.46
CA TYR A 364 6.99 -9.65 18.76
C TYR A 364 7.78 -9.03 17.60
N ASN A 365 8.46 -7.94 17.89
CA ASN A 365 9.26 -7.17 16.93
C ASN A 365 8.47 -6.75 15.68
N LYS A 366 7.18 -6.41 15.82
CA LYS A 366 6.30 -5.94 14.75
C LYS A 366 5.96 -4.47 14.89
N VAL A 367 5.53 -3.87 13.80
CA VAL A 367 4.78 -2.62 13.79
C VAL A 367 3.30 -2.98 13.96
N VAL A 368 2.70 -2.55 15.04
CA VAL A 368 1.28 -2.78 15.32
C VAL A 368 0.52 -1.50 15.05
N ILE A 369 -0.41 -1.53 14.09
CA ILE A 369 -1.27 -0.38 13.82
C ILE A 369 -2.60 -0.62 14.52
N VAL A 370 -2.97 0.31 15.39
CA VAL A 370 -4.25 0.32 16.10
C VAL A 370 -5.17 1.31 15.40
N GLY A 371 -6.29 0.85 14.88
CA GLY A 371 -7.19 1.70 14.08
C GLY A 371 -8.61 1.15 14.03
N VAL A 372 -9.40 1.71 13.13
CA VAL A 372 -10.83 1.42 12.99
C VAL A 372 -11.10 0.73 11.67
N SER A 373 -11.87 -0.37 11.70
CA SER A 373 -12.36 -1.05 10.50
C SER A 373 -13.89 -1.16 10.45
N VAL A 374 -14.59 -0.80 11.52
CA VAL A 374 -16.05 -0.81 11.57
C VAL A 374 -16.65 0.21 10.58
N GLU A 375 -17.58 -0.23 9.73
CA GLU A 375 -18.15 0.60 8.66
C GLU A 375 -18.80 1.90 9.15
N VAL A 376 -19.35 1.90 10.36
CA VAL A 376 -20.04 3.08 10.94
C VAL A 376 -19.15 4.31 11.04
N LEU A 377 -17.82 4.13 11.16
CA LEU A 377 -16.86 5.22 11.26
C LEU A 377 -16.27 5.68 9.91
N HIS A 378 -16.63 5.01 8.81
CA HIS A 378 -16.36 5.41 7.42
C HIS A 378 -14.88 5.68 7.06
N ASP A 379 -13.92 5.13 7.80
CA ASP A 379 -12.51 5.21 7.40
C ASP A 379 -12.13 4.05 6.49
N VAL A 380 -12.61 4.13 5.27
CA VAL A 380 -12.39 3.10 4.25
C VAL A 380 -11.98 3.73 2.91
N LYS A 381 -11.12 3.06 2.16
CA LYS A 381 -10.52 3.56 0.92
C LYS A 381 -10.73 2.57 -0.23
N SER A 382 -10.89 3.09 -1.43
CA SER A 382 -10.76 2.29 -2.66
C SER A 382 -9.29 2.11 -2.98
N THR A 383 -8.84 0.86 -3.07
CA THR A 383 -7.46 0.48 -3.41
C THR A 383 -7.42 -0.25 -4.76
N PRO A 384 -6.25 -0.55 -5.34
CA PRO A 384 -6.17 -1.36 -6.54
C PRO A 384 -6.91 -2.71 -6.47
N PHE A 385 -7.18 -3.23 -5.27
CA PHE A 385 -7.95 -4.46 -5.08
C PHE A 385 -9.45 -4.25 -4.91
N TYR A 386 -9.98 -3.04 -5.10
CA TYR A 386 -11.40 -2.72 -4.87
C TYR A 386 -12.38 -3.68 -5.57
N ASN A 387 -12.13 -4.03 -6.84
CA ASN A 387 -12.97 -4.95 -7.62
C ASN A 387 -12.34 -6.35 -7.79
N TYR A 388 -11.53 -6.76 -6.85
CA TYR A 388 -10.87 -8.07 -6.93
C TYR A 388 -11.88 -9.21 -6.91
N MET A 389 -11.77 -10.16 -7.84
CA MET A 389 -12.68 -11.32 -8.02
C MET A 389 -14.15 -10.93 -8.22
N GLY A 390 -14.42 -9.72 -8.71
CA GLY A 390 -15.79 -9.27 -9.01
C GLY A 390 -16.56 -8.74 -7.79
N LEU A 391 -15.93 -8.60 -6.65
CA LEU A 391 -16.52 -7.99 -5.46
C LEU A 391 -15.95 -6.59 -5.23
N SER A 392 -16.86 -5.64 -4.96
CA SER A 392 -16.49 -4.30 -4.54
C SER A 392 -16.21 -4.29 -3.04
N GLN A 393 -14.92 -4.18 -2.67
CA GLN A 393 -14.51 -4.12 -1.28
C GLN A 393 -13.65 -2.90 -1.01
N LEU A 394 -13.98 -2.19 0.05
CA LEU A 394 -13.20 -1.08 0.57
C LEU A 394 -12.14 -1.61 1.55
N THR A 395 -10.99 -1.00 1.53
CA THR A 395 -9.88 -1.30 2.45
C THR A 395 -9.91 -0.34 3.63
N PRO A 396 -9.82 -0.78 4.88
CA PRO A 396 -9.68 0.12 6.03
C PRO A 396 -8.50 1.08 5.89
N GLY A 397 -8.65 2.32 6.34
CA GLY A 397 -7.59 3.35 6.24
C GLY A 397 -6.29 2.89 6.86
N MET A 398 -6.34 2.32 8.04
CA MET A 398 -5.17 1.74 8.72
C MET A 398 -4.41 0.70 7.88
N GLU A 399 -5.10 -0.07 7.04
CA GLU A 399 -4.46 -1.06 6.18
C GLU A 399 -3.76 -0.43 4.98
N THR A 400 -4.18 0.77 4.55
CA THR A 400 -3.42 1.53 3.55
C THR A 400 -2.07 1.98 4.13
N HIS A 401 -2.06 2.42 5.39
CA HIS A 401 -0.82 2.70 6.13
C HIS A 401 0.05 1.45 6.27
N ALA A 402 -0.53 0.29 6.58
CA ALA A 402 0.19 -0.98 6.68
C ALA A 402 0.91 -1.35 5.36
N ASN A 403 0.22 -1.24 4.23
CA ASN A 403 0.80 -1.48 2.91
C ASN A 403 1.95 -0.50 2.60
N ALA A 404 1.80 0.77 2.97
CA ALA A 404 2.83 1.78 2.81
C ALA A 404 4.07 1.48 3.68
N ILE A 405 3.87 1.17 4.96
CA ILE A 405 4.95 0.80 5.90
C ILE A 405 5.72 -0.42 5.38
N GLN A 406 5.01 -1.48 5.00
CA GLN A 406 5.62 -2.69 4.45
C GLN A 406 6.41 -2.40 3.18
N THR A 407 5.89 -1.53 2.29
CA THR A 407 6.59 -1.06 1.09
C THR A 407 7.89 -0.34 1.44
N ILE A 408 7.87 0.54 2.46
CA ILE A 408 9.04 1.33 2.87
C ILE A 408 10.10 0.43 3.52
N ILE A 409 9.71 -0.41 4.48
CA ILE A 409 10.62 -1.29 5.22
C ILE A 409 11.41 -2.19 4.25
N HIS A 410 10.74 -2.73 3.23
CA HIS A 410 11.37 -3.60 2.25
C HIS A 410 11.93 -2.88 1.03
N SER A 411 11.79 -1.55 0.96
CA SER A 411 12.16 -0.75 -0.23
C SER A 411 11.56 -1.30 -1.54
N ASN A 412 10.38 -1.90 -1.47
CA ASN A 412 9.71 -2.58 -2.57
C ASN A 412 8.79 -1.64 -3.33
N TYR A 413 9.34 -0.54 -3.84
CA TYR A 413 8.61 0.49 -4.54
C TYR A 413 8.27 0.08 -5.97
N ILE A 414 7.15 0.60 -6.48
CA ILE A 414 6.77 0.53 -7.89
C ILE A 414 7.29 1.79 -8.58
N ASN A 415 8.13 1.61 -9.58
CA ASN A 415 8.78 2.71 -10.29
C ASN A 415 8.11 2.97 -11.64
N VAL A 416 8.19 4.20 -12.12
CA VAL A 416 7.79 4.53 -13.50
C VAL A 416 8.95 4.20 -14.43
N PHE A 417 8.70 3.43 -15.47
CA PHE A 417 9.71 3.09 -16.47
C PHE A 417 10.24 4.34 -17.14
N GLY A 418 11.56 4.48 -17.22
CA GLY A 418 12.22 5.67 -17.78
C GLY A 418 12.15 6.93 -16.89
N GLY A 419 11.53 6.86 -15.71
CA GLY A 419 11.36 8.02 -14.83
C GLY A 419 12.68 8.62 -14.30
N LYS A 420 13.76 7.83 -14.21
CA LYS A 420 15.08 8.32 -13.76
C LYS A 420 15.82 9.13 -14.84
N THR A 421 15.64 8.78 -16.10
CA THR A 421 16.48 9.28 -17.21
C THR A 421 15.77 10.33 -18.07
N THR A 422 14.47 10.51 -17.89
CA THR A 422 13.67 11.36 -18.77
C THR A 422 13.19 12.61 -18.04
N ARG A 423 13.33 13.75 -18.72
CA ARG A 423 12.76 15.02 -18.28
C ARG A 423 11.28 15.05 -18.67
N TYR A 424 10.44 15.66 -17.84
CA TYR A 424 9.07 15.96 -18.23
C TYR A 424 9.06 17.11 -19.23
N LEU A 425 8.15 17.04 -20.22
CA LEU A 425 8.04 18.05 -21.28
C LEU A 425 7.64 19.42 -20.74
N ALA A 426 6.83 19.45 -19.68
CA ALA A 426 6.37 20.69 -19.07
C ALA A 426 6.25 20.52 -17.54
N GLU A 427 6.26 21.63 -16.84
CA GLU A 427 5.95 21.69 -15.42
C GLU A 427 4.51 21.25 -15.21
N GLY A 428 4.29 20.24 -14.37
CA GLY A 428 2.99 19.63 -14.15
C GLY A 428 2.59 18.51 -15.13
N ALA A 429 3.37 18.22 -16.17
CA ALA A 429 3.13 17.08 -17.03
C ALA A 429 3.30 15.75 -16.25
N SER A 430 2.27 14.90 -16.31
CA SER A 430 2.23 13.64 -15.55
C SER A 430 3.12 12.55 -16.17
N TYR A 431 3.48 12.68 -17.46
CA TYR A 431 4.14 11.62 -18.21
C TYR A 431 5.56 11.98 -18.62
N PRO A 432 6.53 11.06 -18.46
CA PRO A 432 7.89 11.27 -18.93
C PRO A 432 7.98 11.22 -20.46
N ILE A 433 8.99 11.89 -21.02
CA ILE A 433 9.30 11.86 -22.47
C ILE A 433 9.49 10.42 -22.97
N SER A 434 9.98 9.50 -22.12
CA SER A 434 10.12 8.09 -22.45
C SER A 434 8.83 7.45 -22.94
N ASN A 435 7.66 7.84 -22.39
CA ASN A 435 6.37 7.31 -22.85
C ASN A 435 6.07 7.74 -24.29
N ILE A 436 6.39 8.98 -24.65
CA ILE A 436 6.22 9.49 -26.02
C ILE A 436 7.17 8.78 -26.98
N LEU A 437 8.43 8.58 -26.58
CA LEU A 437 9.40 7.83 -27.38
C LEU A 437 8.96 6.36 -27.54
N LEU A 438 8.39 5.76 -26.52
CA LEU A 438 7.86 4.40 -26.57
C LEU A 438 6.71 4.29 -27.58
N ILE A 439 5.74 5.21 -27.55
CA ILE A 439 4.66 5.30 -28.53
C ILE A 439 5.25 5.43 -29.94
N PHE A 440 6.24 6.33 -30.13
CA PHE A 440 6.90 6.51 -31.41
C PHE A 440 7.53 5.21 -31.93
N PHE A 441 8.34 4.53 -31.11
CA PHE A 441 9.02 3.30 -31.54
C PHE A 441 8.03 2.19 -31.91
N LEU A 442 7.00 1.97 -31.10
CA LEU A 442 6.01 0.92 -31.37
C LEU A 442 5.18 1.22 -32.62
N CYS A 443 4.70 2.44 -32.79
CA CYS A 443 4.01 2.83 -34.02
C CYS A 443 4.91 2.71 -35.27
N MET A 444 6.22 3.00 -35.15
CA MET A 444 7.17 2.82 -36.24
C MET A 444 7.44 1.35 -36.57
N ILE A 445 7.43 0.46 -35.57
CA ILE A 445 7.50 -0.98 -35.80
C ILE A 445 6.27 -1.44 -36.58
N ALA A 446 5.07 -1.05 -36.16
CA ALA A 446 3.82 -1.34 -36.87
C ALA A 446 3.86 -0.83 -38.33
N TYR A 447 4.33 0.40 -38.54
CA TYR A 447 4.52 0.99 -39.88
C TYR A 447 5.50 0.15 -40.74
N ILE A 448 6.64 -0.23 -40.21
CA ILE A 448 7.64 -1.03 -40.93
C ILE A 448 7.06 -2.37 -41.36
N PHE A 449 6.34 -3.05 -40.47
CA PHE A 449 5.69 -4.33 -40.81
C PHE A 449 4.65 -4.16 -41.91
N LEU A 450 3.90 -3.07 -41.95
CA LEU A 450 2.90 -2.82 -42.97
C LEU A 450 3.48 -2.50 -44.33
N THR A 451 4.52 -1.67 -44.37
CA THR A 451 5.03 -1.09 -45.60
C THR A 451 6.20 -1.85 -46.22
N VAL A 452 7.08 -2.44 -45.38
CA VAL A 452 8.28 -3.14 -45.85
C VAL A 452 7.95 -4.56 -46.32
N THR A 453 6.97 -5.20 -45.67
CA THR A 453 6.68 -6.61 -45.93
C THR A 453 5.65 -6.84 -47.05
N GLU A 454 4.94 -5.77 -47.47
CA GLU A 454 3.85 -5.85 -48.47
C GLU A 454 2.90 -7.02 -48.24
N LEU A 455 2.67 -7.38 -46.97
CA LEU A 455 1.86 -8.54 -46.57
C LEU A 455 0.37 -8.28 -46.84
N HIS A 456 -0.33 -9.37 -47.09
CA HIS A 456 -1.78 -9.33 -47.13
C HIS A 456 -2.32 -8.72 -45.82
N PRO A 457 -3.33 -7.80 -45.83
CA PRO A 457 -3.83 -7.10 -44.64
C PRO A 457 -4.13 -7.99 -43.44
N VAL A 458 -4.67 -9.19 -43.66
CA VAL A 458 -4.97 -10.16 -42.59
C VAL A 458 -3.69 -10.65 -41.91
N ILE A 459 -2.63 -10.93 -42.67
CA ILE A 459 -1.33 -11.37 -42.11
C ILE A 459 -0.66 -10.20 -41.35
N ALA A 460 -0.72 -9.01 -41.92
CA ALA A 460 -0.26 -7.80 -41.22
C ALA A 460 -1.01 -7.57 -39.90
N GLY A 461 -2.34 -7.81 -39.90
CA GLY A 461 -3.16 -7.74 -38.67
C GLY A 461 -2.72 -8.75 -37.60
N LEU A 462 -2.32 -9.96 -38.00
CA LEU A 462 -1.76 -10.93 -37.02
C LEU A 462 -0.42 -10.48 -36.43
N PHE A 463 0.45 -9.84 -37.22
CA PHE A 463 1.69 -9.27 -36.71
C PHE A 463 1.43 -8.12 -35.72
N ILE A 464 0.50 -7.24 -36.05
CA ILE A 464 0.10 -6.13 -35.15
C ILE A 464 -0.51 -6.66 -33.85
N PHE A 465 -1.37 -7.68 -33.95
CA PHE A 465 -1.89 -8.34 -32.74
C PHE A 465 -0.76 -8.94 -31.89
N SER A 466 0.21 -9.59 -32.53
CA SER A 466 1.37 -10.15 -31.85
C SER A 466 2.24 -9.07 -31.23
N GLU A 467 2.43 -7.92 -31.88
CA GLU A 467 3.14 -6.77 -31.33
C GLU A 467 2.45 -6.23 -30.06
N CYS A 468 1.13 -6.03 -30.10
CA CYS A 468 0.34 -5.64 -28.94
C CYS A 468 0.46 -6.64 -27.79
N LEU A 469 0.39 -7.93 -28.10
CA LEU A 469 0.49 -9.01 -27.11
C LEU A 469 1.89 -9.07 -26.47
N ILE A 470 2.95 -8.96 -27.26
CA ILE A 470 4.33 -8.93 -26.78
C ILE A 470 4.56 -7.70 -25.89
N TYR A 471 4.08 -6.53 -26.34
CA TYR A 471 4.19 -5.31 -25.56
C TYR A 471 3.45 -5.43 -24.22
N TYR A 472 2.22 -5.95 -24.24
CA TYR A 472 1.46 -6.23 -23.02
C TYR A 472 2.22 -7.19 -22.09
N ALA A 473 2.74 -8.30 -22.62
CA ALA A 473 3.50 -9.28 -21.86
C ALA A 473 4.75 -8.67 -21.20
N ILE A 474 5.48 -7.81 -21.92
CA ILE A 474 6.64 -7.09 -21.40
C ILE A 474 6.20 -6.14 -20.27
N SER A 475 5.14 -5.37 -20.47
CA SER A 475 4.64 -4.43 -19.45
C SER A 475 4.21 -5.15 -18.17
N MET A 476 3.55 -6.29 -18.28
CA MET A 476 3.14 -7.11 -17.13
C MET A 476 4.35 -7.76 -16.45
N GLY A 477 5.31 -8.25 -17.22
CA GLY A 477 6.56 -8.83 -16.69
C GLY A 477 7.40 -7.81 -15.90
N LEU A 478 7.51 -6.59 -16.39
CA LEU A 478 8.19 -5.50 -15.70
C LEU A 478 7.50 -5.13 -14.38
N PHE A 479 6.17 -5.12 -14.37
CA PHE A 479 5.40 -4.89 -13.15
C PHE A 479 5.51 -6.05 -12.16
N ALA A 480 5.52 -7.28 -12.66
CA ALA A 480 5.72 -8.50 -11.87
C ALA A 480 7.13 -8.62 -11.29
N ASN A 481 8.09 -7.85 -11.79
CA ASN A 481 9.52 -8.07 -11.59
C ASN A 481 9.98 -9.47 -12.06
N ASP A 482 9.34 -9.98 -13.12
CA ASP A 482 9.58 -11.30 -13.71
C ASP A 482 9.39 -11.25 -15.23
N TYR A 483 10.48 -11.30 -15.99
CA TYR A 483 10.44 -11.26 -17.46
C TYR A 483 9.60 -12.37 -18.10
N TRP A 484 9.50 -13.52 -17.44
CA TRP A 484 8.80 -14.68 -17.94
C TRP A 484 7.38 -14.83 -17.39
N TRP A 485 6.91 -13.80 -16.66
CA TRP A 485 5.60 -13.85 -15.99
C TRP A 485 4.47 -14.32 -16.91
N PHE A 486 4.39 -13.76 -18.12
CA PHE A 486 3.32 -14.08 -19.06
C PHE A 486 3.36 -15.54 -19.51
N LEU A 487 4.56 -16.04 -19.83
CA LEU A 487 4.74 -17.45 -20.23
C LEU A 487 4.44 -18.40 -19.07
N LYS A 488 4.92 -18.07 -17.88
CA LYS A 488 4.64 -18.83 -16.66
C LYS A 488 3.14 -18.87 -16.36
N SER A 489 2.43 -17.76 -16.52
CA SER A 489 1.00 -17.66 -16.31
C SER A 489 0.23 -18.59 -17.24
N ILE A 490 0.53 -18.57 -18.55
CA ILE A 490 -0.12 -19.44 -19.52
C ILE A 490 0.14 -20.92 -19.20
N ILE A 491 1.40 -21.29 -18.96
CA ILE A 491 1.75 -22.68 -18.69
C ILE A 491 1.10 -23.17 -17.40
N SER A 492 1.05 -22.33 -16.38
CA SER A 492 0.41 -22.64 -15.10
C SER A 492 -1.08 -22.93 -15.25
N ASP A 493 -1.77 -22.12 -16.03
CA ASP A 493 -3.22 -22.34 -16.25
C ASP A 493 -3.52 -23.63 -17.04
N MET A 494 -2.52 -24.16 -17.74
CA MET A 494 -2.61 -25.41 -18.48
C MET A 494 -2.19 -26.66 -17.68
N LEU A 495 -1.51 -26.49 -16.56
CA LEU A 495 -1.00 -27.60 -15.74
C LEU A 495 -1.97 -27.99 -14.61
N PRO A 496 -2.09 -29.30 -14.29
CA PRO A 496 -2.79 -29.72 -13.08
C PRO A 496 -2.18 -29.09 -11.83
N SER A 497 -3.02 -28.75 -10.85
CA SER A 497 -2.60 -28.06 -9.60
C SER A 497 -1.45 -28.76 -8.86
N SER A 498 -1.37 -30.08 -8.91
CA SER A 498 -0.29 -30.88 -8.28
C SER A 498 1.08 -30.72 -8.93
N LEU A 499 1.14 -30.36 -10.21
CA LEU A 499 2.40 -30.11 -10.94
C LEU A 499 2.76 -28.63 -10.97
N ASN A 500 1.78 -27.78 -10.80
CA ASN A 500 1.89 -26.34 -10.90
C ASN A 500 2.84 -25.76 -9.84
N GLU A 501 2.69 -26.16 -8.59
CA GLU A 501 3.52 -25.69 -7.47
C GLU A 501 5.00 -26.04 -7.66
N LYS A 502 5.32 -27.27 -8.05
CA LYS A 502 6.70 -27.71 -8.34
C LYS A 502 7.30 -26.98 -9.53
N PHE A 503 6.53 -26.78 -10.59
CA PHE A 503 7.00 -26.09 -11.79
C PHE A 503 7.34 -24.62 -11.48
N TYR A 504 6.46 -23.94 -10.73
CA TYR A 504 6.67 -22.54 -10.34
C TYR A 504 7.87 -22.36 -9.43
N THR A 505 8.02 -23.16 -8.40
CA THR A 505 9.14 -23.08 -7.46
C THR A 505 10.47 -23.24 -8.16
N ASN A 506 10.56 -24.20 -9.08
CA ASN A 506 11.78 -24.43 -9.84
C ASN A 506 12.08 -23.32 -10.86
N LEU A 507 11.05 -22.74 -11.48
CA LEU A 507 11.25 -21.70 -12.49
C LEU A 507 11.57 -20.33 -11.86
N GLN A 508 11.02 -20.01 -10.69
CA GLN A 508 11.36 -18.79 -9.95
C GLN A 508 12.83 -18.77 -9.52
N VAL A 509 13.37 -19.92 -9.15
CA VAL A 509 14.80 -20.05 -8.78
C VAL A 509 15.71 -19.89 -9.99
N ALA A 510 15.25 -20.31 -11.19
CA ALA A 510 16.08 -20.32 -12.39
C ALA A 510 16.12 -18.98 -13.14
N LEU A 511 15.16 -18.09 -12.93
CA LEU A 511 15.01 -16.87 -13.71
C LEU A 511 14.79 -15.66 -12.76
N PRO A 512 15.89 -15.03 -12.31
CA PRO A 512 15.78 -13.87 -11.43
C PRO A 512 15.06 -12.71 -12.11
N GLY A 513 14.32 -11.94 -11.33
CA GLY A 513 13.69 -10.71 -11.77
C GLY A 513 14.68 -9.55 -11.95
N LEU A 514 14.15 -8.37 -12.31
CA LEU A 514 14.91 -7.13 -12.48
C LEU A 514 15.43 -6.52 -11.17
N GLY A 515 15.01 -7.05 -10.02
CA GLY A 515 15.25 -6.46 -8.71
C GLY A 515 14.28 -5.33 -8.32
N GLU A 516 13.56 -4.75 -9.28
CA GLU A 516 12.60 -3.66 -9.05
C GLU A 516 11.39 -3.84 -9.95
N SER A 517 10.22 -3.38 -9.48
CA SER A 517 8.98 -3.35 -10.26
C SER A 517 8.84 -2.04 -11.02
N TYR A 518 8.39 -2.12 -12.28
CA TYR A 518 8.20 -0.96 -13.13
C TYR A 518 6.81 -0.92 -13.75
N ILE A 519 6.23 0.28 -13.80
CA ILE A 519 4.99 0.54 -14.52
C ILE A 519 5.30 1.21 -15.86
N MET A 520 4.70 0.69 -16.93
CA MET A 520 4.70 1.27 -18.28
C MET A 520 3.25 1.56 -18.69
N PRO A 521 2.98 2.60 -19.51
CA PRO A 521 1.65 2.80 -20.08
C PRO A 521 1.30 1.59 -20.97
N ILE A 522 0.04 1.15 -20.95
CA ILE A 522 -0.45 0.06 -21.80
C ILE A 522 -1.40 0.60 -22.87
N VAL A 523 -2.34 1.44 -22.48
CA VAL A 523 -3.44 1.86 -23.33
C VAL A 523 -2.97 2.74 -24.47
N ALA A 524 -2.20 3.77 -24.15
CA ALA A 524 -1.73 4.74 -25.16
C ALA A 524 -0.84 4.10 -26.23
N PRO A 525 0.18 3.28 -25.93
CA PRO A 525 0.98 2.61 -26.96
C PRO A 525 0.17 1.62 -27.80
N ILE A 526 -0.69 0.82 -27.20
CA ILE A 526 -1.54 -0.12 -27.95
C ILE A 526 -2.51 0.63 -28.87
N ALA A 527 -3.13 1.71 -28.39
CA ALA A 527 -3.96 2.58 -29.22
C ALA A 527 -3.18 3.16 -30.39
N GLY A 528 -1.94 3.62 -30.17
CA GLY A 528 -1.05 4.12 -31.22
C GLY A 528 -0.74 3.08 -32.31
N ILE A 529 -0.41 1.86 -31.90
CA ILE A 529 -0.17 0.73 -32.81
C ILE A 529 -1.42 0.47 -33.67
N ILE A 530 -2.60 0.34 -33.05
CA ILE A 530 -3.86 0.05 -33.73
C ILE A 530 -4.26 1.20 -34.66
N LEU A 531 -4.11 2.44 -34.24
CA LEU A 531 -4.42 3.63 -35.06
C LEU A 531 -3.49 3.71 -36.28
N THR A 532 -2.20 3.47 -36.08
CA THR A 532 -1.22 3.45 -37.18
C THR A 532 -1.58 2.38 -38.21
N TYR A 533 -1.88 1.16 -37.75
CA TYR A 533 -2.31 0.06 -38.62
C TYR A 533 -3.59 0.41 -39.38
N SER A 534 -4.63 0.80 -38.67
CA SER A 534 -5.95 1.04 -39.26
C SER A 534 -5.92 2.19 -40.27
N SER A 535 -5.22 3.26 -39.97
CA SER A 535 -5.10 4.42 -40.86
C SER A 535 -4.34 4.09 -42.15
N ASN A 536 -3.26 3.32 -42.05
CA ASN A 536 -2.52 2.89 -43.25
C ASN A 536 -3.34 1.91 -44.11
N ILE A 537 -4.06 0.96 -43.53
CA ILE A 537 -4.94 0.04 -44.27
C ILE A 537 -6.07 0.81 -44.97
N ILE A 538 -6.71 1.76 -44.28
CA ILE A 538 -7.75 2.59 -44.89
C ILE A 538 -7.18 3.38 -46.07
N TYR A 539 -6.00 3.98 -45.91
CA TYR A 539 -5.33 4.70 -47.00
C TYR A 539 -5.05 3.78 -48.20
N GLN A 540 -4.42 2.64 -47.99
CA GLN A 540 -4.11 1.69 -49.05
C GLN A 540 -5.38 1.23 -49.78
N PHE A 541 -6.45 0.92 -49.05
CA PHE A 541 -7.75 0.53 -49.64
C PHE A 541 -8.36 1.65 -50.52
N LEU A 542 -8.33 2.90 -50.01
CA LEU A 542 -8.85 4.04 -50.78
C LEU A 542 -8.01 4.30 -52.04
N HIS A 543 -6.70 4.17 -51.94
CA HIS A 543 -5.78 4.35 -53.07
C HIS A 543 -6.03 3.26 -54.14
N GLU A 544 -6.10 2.00 -53.75
CA GLU A 544 -6.39 0.91 -54.65
C GLU A 544 -7.76 1.07 -55.35
N LYS A 545 -8.76 1.54 -54.61
CA LYS A 545 -10.08 1.84 -55.18
C LYS A 545 -10.04 2.98 -56.21
N GLN A 546 -9.28 3.99 -55.96
CA GLN A 546 -9.08 5.10 -56.92
C GLN A 546 -8.34 4.64 -58.15
N ASP A 547 -7.28 3.84 -58.03
CA ASP A 547 -6.56 3.26 -59.16
C ASP A 547 -7.41 2.36 -60.02
N LYS A 548 -8.23 1.49 -59.41
CA LYS A 548 -9.18 0.66 -60.13
C LYS A 548 -10.26 1.47 -60.84
N LYS A 549 -10.73 2.55 -60.26
CA LYS A 549 -11.67 3.47 -60.91
C LYS A 549 -11.01 4.18 -62.10
N PHE A 550 -9.79 4.71 -61.95
CA PHE A 550 -9.03 5.35 -62.99
C PHE A 550 -8.76 4.39 -64.15
N LEU A 551 -8.35 3.16 -63.88
CA LEU A 551 -8.14 2.14 -64.91
C LEU A 551 -9.43 1.84 -65.68
N ARG A 552 -10.58 1.75 -65.00
CA ARG A 552 -11.88 1.56 -65.64
C ARG A 552 -12.28 2.74 -66.54
N GLU A 553 -12.04 3.95 -66.09
CA GLU A 553 -12.38 5.17 -66.84
C GLU A 553 -11.44 5.40 -68.04
N THR A 554 -10.20 4.88 -67.96
CA THR A 554 -9.17 5.08 -68.98
C THR A 554 -9.17 3.96 -70.04
N PHE A 555 -9.50 2.71 -69.65
CA PHE A 555 -9.39 1.52 -70.52
C PHE A 555 -10.71 0.76 -70.67
N GLY A 556 -11.80 1.16 -70.06
CA GLY A 556 -13.15 0.64 -70.23
C GLY A 556 -13.97 1.50 -71.14
#